data_76ad0cc1d7dcfb98a9f568ccee726b5d
#
_entry.id   76ad0cc1d7dcfb98a9f568ccee726b5d
#
_cell.length_a   1.000
_cell.length_b   1.000
_cell.length_c   1.000
_cell.angle_alpha   90.00
_cell.angle_beta   90.00
_cell.angle_gamma   90.00
#
_symmetry.space_group_name_H-M   'P 1'
#
loop_
_entity.id
_entity.type
_entity.pdbx_description
1 polymer ?
#
loop_
_entity_poly.entity_id
_entity_poly.type
_entity_poly.pdbx_seq_one_letter_code
_entity_poly.pdbx_strand_id
1 'polypeptide(L)'
;MPDHKYKTILHWSAEGGEGTKTYKSFARTHRITAKTKAGADKPAIVATSAFHSLDHYNPDELLLASLSSCHMLWYLHLCSENGVVVIDYLDNAEILLRLDAKGEGKVESATLQPRVTISAGDMEVARALHKDAHSKCFVAKSVNFPVGCEPEIIPG
;
A
#
# COMPACT_ATOMS: atom_id res chain seq x y z
N MET A 1 -24.53 -0.80 -11.23
CA MET A 1 -23.38 -0.24 -10.52
C MET A 1 -22.33 0.19 -11.53
N PRO A 2 -21.76 1.39 -11.44
CA PRO A 2 -20.73 1.80 -12.38
C PRO A 2 -19.45 0.96 -12.17
N ASP A 3 -18.91 0.43 -13.26
CA ASP A 3 -17.64 -0.27 -13.26
C ASP A 3 -16.48 0.73 -13.32
N HIS A 4 -15.48 0.57 -12.47
CA HIS A 4 -14.25 1.33 -12.51
C HIS A 4 -13.11 0.43 -12.95
N LYS A 5 -12.48 0.75 -14.10
CA LYS A 5 -11.35 -0.01 -14.65
C LYS A 5 -10.07 0.82 -14.55
N TYR A 6 -9.04 0.21 -13.98
CA TYR A 6 -7.70 0.80 -13.88
C TYR A 6 -6.72 -0.07 -14.64
N LYS A 7 -5.67 0.55 -15.20
CA LYS A 7 -4.63 -0.14 -15.98
C LYS A 7 -3.26 0.31 -15.52
N THR A 8 -2.35 -0.63 -15.45
CA THR A 8 -0.92 -0.39 -15.27
C THR A 8 -0.14 -1.02 -16.42
N ILE A 9 1.06 -0.51 -16.64
CA ILE A 9 2.02 -1.05 -17.61
C ILE A 9 3.25 -1.43 -16.80
N LEU A 10 3.62 -2.72 -16.84
CA LEU A 10 4.86 -3.21 -16.25
C LEU A 10 5.82 -3.54 -17.39
N HIS A 11 7.04 -3.04 -17.32
CA HIS A 11 8.07 -3.28 -18.32
C HIS A 11 9.37 -3.70 -17.63
N TRP A 12 9.90 -4.82 -18.07
CA TRP A 12 11.23 -5.32 -17.76
C TRP A 12 11.99 -5.59 -19.07
N SER A 13 13.29 -5.32 -19.09
CA SER A 13 14.16 -5.56 -20.23
C SER A 13 15.51 -6.08 -19.75
N ALA A 14 16.11 -6.95 -20.52
CA ALA A 14 17.47 -7.41 -20.28
C ALA A 14 18.55 -6.35 -20.62
N GLU A 15 18.16 -5.24 -21.23
CA GLU A 15 19.04 -4.10 -21.60
C GLU A 15 20.33 -4.53 -22.32
N GLY A 16 20.23 -5.49 -23.26
CA GLY A 16 21.36 -6.02 -24.02
C GLY A 16 22.18 -7.09 -23.31
N GLY A 17 21.80 -7.49 -22.09
CA GLY A 17 22.39 -8.63 -21.36
C GLY A 17 21.84 -9.98 -21.82
N GLU A 18 22.24 -11.04 -21.13
CA GLU A 18 21.86 -12.42 -21.46
C GLU A 18 20.41 -12.80 -21.10
N GLY A 19 19.65 -11.86 -20.51
CA GLY A 19 18.28 -12.14 -20.05
C GLY A 19 18.24 -13.25 -18.99
N THR A 20 17.21 -14.05 -19.03
CA THR A 20 16.95 -15.11 -18.03
C THR A 20 17.74 -16.40 -18.30
N LYS A 21 18.89 -16.33 -18.95
CA LYS A 21 19.71 -17.51 -19.29
C LYS A 21 20.10 -18.30 -18.04
N THR A 22 20.42 -17.62 -16.96
CA THR A 22 20.65 -18.22 -15.64
C THR A 22 19.97 -17.38 -14.57
N TYR A 23 19.79 -17.94 -13.37
CA TYR A 23 19.22 -17.22 -12.23
C TYR A 23 19.99 -15.94 -11.87
N LYS A 24 21.29 -15.90 -12.11
CA LYS A 24 22.17 -14.76 -11.78
C LYS A 24 22.37 -13.78 -12.93
N SER A 25 21.95 -14.12 -14.17
CA SER A 25 22.30 -13.33 -15.36
C SER A 25 21.41 -12.11 -15.62
N PHE A 26 20.37 -11.88 -14.81
CA PHE A 26 19.44 -10.78 -15.05
C PHE A 26 19.12 -9.98 -13.80
N ALA A 27 18.95 -8.66 -13.96
CA ALA A 27 18.42 -7.80 -12.94
C ALA A 27 16.91 -8.03 -12.75
N ARG A 28 16.40 -7.82 -11.55
CA ARG A 28 14.95 -7.91 -11.24
C ARG A 28 14.28 -6.53 -11.25
N THR A 29 15.06 -5.49 -11.44
CA THR A 29 14.56 -4.11 -11.51
C THR A 29 13.66 -3.94 -12.73
N HIS A 30 12.49 -3.40 -12.51
CA HIS A 30 11.48 -3.16 -13.53
C HIS A 30 10.73 -1.85 -13.25
N ARG A 31 9.99 -1.37 -14.24
CA ARG A 31 9.24 -0.12 -14.15
C ARG A 31 7.74 -0.40 -14.24
N ILE A 32 7.00 0.26 -13.36
CA ILE A 32 5.54 0.23 -13.35
C ILE A 32 5.07 1.66 -13.63
N THR A 33 4.17 1.84 -14.58
CA THR A 33 3.56 3.13 -14.89
C THR A 33 2.07 2.97 -15.20
N ALA A 34 1.38 4.09 -15.31
CA ALA A 34 -0.01 4.15 -15.75
C ALA A 34 -0.22 5.44 -16.56
N LYS A 35 -1.29 5.52 -17.31
CA LYS A 35 -1.65 6.72 -18.07
C LYS A 35 -2.58 7.63 -17.27
N THR A 36 -2.41 8.92 -17.46
CA THR A 36 -3.39 9.94 -17.06
C THR A 36 -4.62 9.89 -17.98
N LYS A 37 -5.68 10.60 -17.63
CA LYS A 37 -6.84 10.76 -18.55
C LYS A 37 -6.47 11.39 -19.88
N ALA A 38 -5.45 12.26 -19.92
CA ALA A 38 -4.94 12.90 -21.11
C ALA A 38 -3.95 12.03 -21.92
N GLY A 39 -3.68 10.79 -21.48
CA GLY A 39 -2.80 9.86 -22.18
C GLY A 39 -1.30 9.99 -21.84
N ALA A 40 -0.92 10.97 -21.01
CA ALA A 40 0.46 11.10 -20.54
C ALA A 40 0.84 10.02 -19.53
N ASP A 41 2.12 9.70 -19.41
CA ASP A 41 2.60 8.79 -18.38
C ASP A 41 2.52 9.45 -16.98
N LYS A 42 2.08 8.69 -16.00
CA LYS A 42 2.26 9.03 -14.60
C LYS A 42 3.73 8.82 -14.20
N PRO A 43 4.22 9.44 -13.11
CA PRO A 43 5.53 9.11 -12.57
C PRO A 43 5.69 7.59 -12.39
N ALA A 44 6.81 7.06 -12.87
CA ALA A 44 7.05 5.63 -12.80
C ALA A 44 7.47 5.20 -11.38
N ILE A 45 6.98 4.03 -10.97
CA ILE A 45 7.50 3.32 -9.80
C ILE A 45 8.58 2.37 -10.33
N VAL A 46 9.77 2.43 -9.74
CA VAL A 46 10.84 1.47 -9.97
C VAL A 46 10.79 0.44 -8.86
N ALA A 47 10.67 -0.82 -9.22
CA ALA A 47 10.51 -1.93 -8.27
C ALA A 47 11.49 -3.07 -8.58
N THR A 48 11.73 -3.92 -7.60
CA THR A 48 12.63 -5.07 -7.67
C THR A 48 12.13 -6.19 -6.77
N SER A 49 12.90 -7.28 -6.66
CA SER A 49 12.66 -8.33 -5.68
C SER A 49 13.34 -8.00 -4.35
N ALA A 50 12.65 -8.20 -3.23
CA ALA A 50 13.16 -8.02 -1.87
C ALA A 50 14.45 -8.81 -1.58
N PHE A 51 14.68 -9.91 -2.28
CA PHE A 51 15.85 -10.78 -2.10
C PHE A 51 17.08 -10.34 -2.92
N HIS A 52 16.97 -9.27 -3.73
CA HIS A 52 18.03 -8.86 -4.65
C HIS A 52 18.50 -7.42 -4.43
N SER A 53 17.67 -6.54 -3.93
CA SER A 53 18.03 -5.17 -3.61
C SER A 53 17.04 -4.57 -2.61
N LEU A 54 17.53 -3.69 -1.75
CA LEU A 54 16.71 -2.88 -0.84
C LEU A 54 16.57 -1.42 -1.32
N ASP A 55 17.11 -1.09 -2.51
CA ASP A 55 17.14 0.28 -3.00
C ASP A 55 15.84 0.70 -3.71
N HIS A 56 14.96 -0.25 -4.00
CA HIS A 56 13.69 -0.02 -4.68
C HIS A 56 12.57 -0.78 -3.98
N TYR A 57 11.35 -0.32 -4.19
CA TYR A 57 10.17 -1.03 -3.69
C TYR A 57 10.11 -2.47 -4.20
N ASN A 58 9.62 -3.36 -3.36
CA ASN A 58 9.27 -4.72 -3.75
C ASN A 58 7.74 -4.90 -3.81
N PRO A 59 7.22 -6.01 -4.37
CA PRO A 59 5.78 -6.22 -4.50
C PRO A 59 5.02 -6.21 -3.17
N ASP A 60 5.62 -6.70 -2.07
CA ASP A 60 4.97 -6.76 -0.76
C ASP A 60 4.82 -5.36 -0.16
N GLU A 61 5.83 -4.50 -0.31
CA GLU A 61 5.77 -3.09 0.08
C GLU A 61 4.73 -2.31 -0.76
N LEU A 62 4.61 -2.60 -2.05
CA LEU A 62 3.59 -1.99 -2.91
C LEU A 62 2.17 -2.41 -2.50
N LEU A 63 1.98 -3.69 -2.12
CA LEU A 63 0.71 -4.18 -1.59
C LEU A 63 0.37 -3.50 -0.26
N LEU A 64 1.34 -3.41 0.66
CA LEU A 64 1.18 -2.74 1.94
C LEU A 64 0.86 -1.25 1.77
N ALA A 65 1.58 -0.55 0.88
CA ALA A 65 1.31 0.84 0.56
C ALA A 65 -0.11 1.06 0.01
N SER A 66 -0.61 0.12 -0.78
CA SER A 66 -1.99 0.15 -1.28
C SER A 66 -3.02 0.01 -0.15
N LEU A 67 -2.79 -0.90 0.80
CA LEU A 67 -3.64 -1.10 1.99
C LEU A 67 -3.66 0.17 2.86
N SER A 68 -2.49 0.69 3.20
CA SER A 68 -2.33 1.90 4.03
C SER A 68 -2.98 3.13 3.36
N SER A 69 -2.71 3.36 2.08
CA SER A 69 -3.28 4.48 1.32
C SER A 69 -4.80 4.41 1.22
N CYS A 70 -5.37 3.24 0.94
CA CYS A 70 -6.81 3.05 0.84
C CYS A 70 -7.50 3.32 2.19
N HIS A 71 -6.93 2.81 3.28
CA HIS A 71 -7.44 3.05 4.64
C HIS A 71 -7.40 4.53 5.00
N MET A 72 -6.26 5.21 4.79
CA MET A 72 -6.09 6.64 5.05
C MET A 72 -7.14 7.48 4.32
N LEU A 73 -7.35 7.24 3.03
CA LEU A 73 -8.30 8.02 2.23
C LEU A 73 -9.74 7.88 2.75
N TRP A 74 -10.17 6.67 3.13
CA TRP A 74 -11.46 6.46 3.76
C TRP A 74 -11.55 7.10 5.14
N TYR A 75 -10.48 7.00 5.94
CA TYR A 75 -10.43 7.61 7.27
C TYR A 75 -10.56 9.13 7.20
N LEU A 76 -9.76 9.80 6.35
CA LEU A 76 -9.84 11.25 6.17
C LEU A 76 -11.22 11.71 5.68
N HIS A 77 -11.82 10.96 4.76
CA HIS A 77 -13.19 11.23 4.31
C HIS A 77 -14.19 11.17 5.48
N LEU A 78 -14.16 10.10 6.26
CA LEU A 78 -15.06 9.92 7.42
C LEU A 78 -14.81 10.98 8.50
N CYS A 79 -13.56 11.36 8.76
CA CYS A 79 -13.23 12.44 9.67
C CYS A 79 -13.88 13.75 9.24
N SER A 80 -13.80 14.10 7.97
CA SER A 80 -14.41 15.32 7.43
C SER A 80 -15.94 15.35 7.57
N GLU A 81 -16.60 14.22 7.52
CA GLU A 81 -18.04 14.09 7.70
C GLU A 81 -18.48 14.08 9.18
N ASN A 82 -17.57 13.78 10.10
CA ASN A 82 -17.85 13.64 11.54
C ASN A 82 -17.23 14.75 12.42
N GLY A 83 -16.83 15.87 11.82
CA GLY A 83 -16.33 17.03 12.55
C GLY A 83 -14.95 16.83 13.20
N VAL A 84 -14.17 15.86 12.71
CA VAL A 84 -12.79 15.64 13.13
C VAL A 84 -11.85 16.30 12.12
N VAL A 85 -11.02 17.23 12.58
CA VAL A 85 -10.06 17.95 11.74
C VAL A 85 -8.68 17.33 11.88
N VAL A 86 -8.29 16.51 10.91
CA VAL A 86 -6.97 15.89 10.82
C VAL A 86 -5.99 16.88 10.18
N ILE A 87 -4.84 17.08 10.79
CA ILE A 87 -3.77 17.95 10.27
C ILE A 87 -2.49 17.20 9.92
N ASP A 88 -2.32 15.98 10.42
CA ASP A 88 -1.22 15.10 10.06
C ASP A 88 -1.64 13.63 10.17
N TYR A 89 -1.09 12.79 9.31
CA TYR A 89 -1.34 11.35 9.29
C TYR A 89 -0.07 10.62 8.85
N LEU A 90 0.49 9.81 9.72
CA LEU A 90 1.66 8.98 9.48
C LEU A 90 1.30 7.52 9.78
N ASP A 91 1.55 6.62 8.85
CA ASP A 91 1.33 5.18 9.04
C ASP A 91 2.64 4.40 8.87
N ASN A 92 3.11 3.79 9.95
CA ASN A 92 4.26 2.88 9.97
C ASN A 92 3.77 1.43 9.85
N ALA A 93 3.11 1.13 8.75
CA ALA A 93 2.50 -0.16 8.50
C ALA A 93 3.53 -1.28 8.33
N GLU A 94 3.16 -2.49 8.73
CA GLU A 94 3.96 -3.70 8.59
C GLU A 94 3.19 -4.79 7.84
N ILE A 95 3.91 -5.61 7.07
CA ILE A 95 3.38 -6.80 6.41
C ILE A 95 4.26 -8.00 6.75
N LEU A 96 3.63 -9.11 7.13
CA LEU A 96 4.33 -10.35 7.46
C LEU A 96 4.19 -11.34 6.31
N LEU A 97 5.31 -11.62 5.65
CA LEU A 97 5.46 -12.70 4.68
C LEU A 97 6.09 -13.91 5.39
N ARG A 98 5.47 -15.07 5.30
CA ARG A 98 6.04 -16.32 5.81
C ARG A 98 6.35 -17.25 4.66
N LEU A 99 7.59 -17.72 4.62
CA LEU A 99 8.09 -18.67 3.64
C LEU A 99 8.37 -20.03 4.30
N ASP A 100 8.14 -21.09 3.59
CA ASP A 100 8.55 -22.44 3.97
C ASP A 100 10.02 -22.72 3.58
N ALA A 101 10.48 -23.93 3.88
CA ALA A 101 11.86 -24.36 3.57
C ALA A 101 12.17 -24.42 2.07
N LYS A 102 11.15 -24.41 1.20
CA LYS A 102 11.30 -24.41 -0.27
C LYS A 102 11.27 -23.00 -0.86
N GLY A 103 11.03 -21.97 0.00
CA GLY A 103 10.86 -20.58 -0.45
C GLY A 103 9.47 -20.29 -1.01
N GLU A 104 8.50 -21.18 -0.81
CA GLU A 104 7.09 -20.93 -1.09
C GLU A 104 6.41 -20.31 0.12
N GLY A 105 5.45 -19.44 -0.10
CA GLY A 105 4.77 -18.81 1.02
C GLY A 105 3.69 -17.83 0.63
N LYS A 106 3.22 -17.11 1.62
CA LYS A 106 2.17 -16.10 1.46
C LYS A 106 2.30 -15.02 2.52
N VAL A 107 1.63 -13.91 2.27
CA VAL A 107 1.38 -12.91 3.31
C VAL A 107 0.48 -13.52 4.37
N GLU A 108 0.91 -13.49 5.62
CA GLU A 108 0.13 -13.95 6.77
C GLU A 108 -0.77 -12.86 7.34
N SER A 109 -0.25 -11.64 7.42
CA SER A 109 -0.99 -10.50 7.98
C SER A 109 -0.38 -9.18 7.53
N ALA A 110 -1.16 -8.12 7.65
CA ALA A 110 -0.67 -6.75 7.64
C ALA A 110 -1.23 -6.00 8.85
N THR A 111 -0.48 -5.05 9.39
CA THR A 111 -0.90 -4.20 10.50
C THR A 111 -0.62 -2.74 10.14
N LEU A 112 -1.67 -1.94 10.08
CA LEU A 112 -1.58 -0.49 9.94
C LEU A 112 -1.38 0.13 11.33
N GLN A 113 -0.47 1.10 11.44
CA GLN A 113 -0.14 1.78 12.70
C GLN A 113 -0.23 3.29 12.51
N PRO A 114 -1.43 3.82 12.20
CA PRO A 114 -1.60 5.23 11.92
C PRO A 114 -1.47 6.07 13.18
N ARG A 115 -0.62 7.07 13.11
CA ARG A 115 -0.50 8.15 14.07
C ARG A 115 -1.14 9.40 13.49
N VAL A 116 -2.23 9.84 14.10
CA VAL A 116 -3.07 10.89 13.55
C VAL A 116 -3.11 12.09 14.49
N THR A 117 -2.72 13.25 13.99
CA THR A 117 -2.82 14.51 14.72
C THR A 117 -4.09 15.25 14.31
N ILE A 118 -4.92 15.60 15.30
CA ILE A 118 -6.16 16.33 15.08
C ILE A 118 -6.10 17.70 15.75
N SER A 119 -6.55 18.75 15.06
CA SER A 119 -6.66 20.11 15.62
C SER A 119 -8.04 20.42 16.19
N ALA A 120 -9.05 19.62 15.88
CA ALA A 120 -10.40 19.73 16.41
C ALA A 120 -11.16 18.42 16.27
N GLY A 121 -12.20 18.24 17.08
CA GLY A 121 -13.04 17.06 17.11
C GLY A 121 -12.78 16.19 18.34
N ASP A 122 -13.63 15.18 18.51
CA ASP A 122 -13.54 14.25 19.62
C ASP A 122 -12.53 13.12 19.30
N MET A 123 -11.59 12.87 20.22
CA MET A 123 -10.52 11.86 20.04
C MET A 123 -11.09 10.44 20.00
N GLU A 124 -12.15 10.13 20.74
CA GLU A 124 -12.76 8.79 20.73
C GLU A 124 -13.52 8.57 19.43
N VAL A 125 -14.19 9.59 18.91
CA VAL A 125 -14.78 9.56 17.56
C VAL A 125 -13.68 9.35 16.53
N ALA A 126 -12.60 10.11 16.57
CA ALA A 126 -11.46 9.95 15.67
C ALA A 126 -10.89 8.52 15.71
N ARG A 127 -10.77 7.91 16.88
CA ARG A 127 -10.32 6.54 17.05
C ARG A 127 -11.30 5.53 16.47
N ALA A 128 -12.58 5.69 16.74
CA ALA A 128 -13.65 4.77 16.28
C ALA A 128 -13.78 4.75 14.75
N LEU A 129 -13.55 5.87 14.07
CA LEU A 129 -13.64 6.00 12.62
C LEU A 129 -12.63 5.11 11.86
N HIS A 130 -11.54 4.66 12.49
CA HIS A 130 -10.63 3.68 11.88
C HIS A 130 -11.32 2.34 11.59
N LYS A 131 -12.23 1.90 12.45
CA LYS A 131 -13.02 0.69 12.22
C LYS A 131 -13.94 0.84 11.01
N ASP A 132 -14.57 2.00 10.87
CA ASP A 132 -15.45 2.28 9.74
C ASP A 132 -14.65 2.42 8.44
N ALA A 133 -13.48 3.07 8.48
CA ALA A 133 -12.56 3.16 7.35
C ALA A 133 -12.11 1.77 6.88
N HIS A 134 -11.76 0.88 7.82
CA HIS A 134 -11.39 -0.51 7.49
C HIS A 134 -12.54 -1.23 6.79
N SER A 135 -13.77 -1.09 7.27
CA SER A 135 -14.94 -1.73 6.65
C SER A 135 -15.25 -1.22 5.23
N LYS A 136 -14.80 -0.02 4.87
CA LYS A 136 -15.01 0.60 3.56
C LYS A 136 -13.80 0.44 2.62
N CYS A 137 -12.64 0.05 3.13
CA CYS A 137 -11.42 -0.11 2.34
C CYS A 137 -11.53 -1.24 1.33
N PHE A 138 -11.57 -0.91 0.04
CA PHE A 138 -11.69 -1.90 -1.05
C PHE A 138 -10.52 -2.88 -1.07
N VAL A 139 -9.30 -2.39 -0.84
CA VAL A 139 -8.09 -3.21 -0.88
C VAL A 139 -8.10 -4.21 0.27
N ALA A 140 -8.44 -3.79 1.49
CA ALA A 140 -8.55 -4.69 2.64
C ALA A 140 -9.60 -5.78 2.44
N LYS A 141 -10.72 -5.47 1.76
CA LYS A 141 -11.75 -6.46 1.39
C LYS A 141 -11.33 -7.43 0.29
N SER A 142 -10.28 -7.13 -0.44
CA SER A 142 -9.83 -7.88 -1.61
C SER A 142 -8.66 -8.82 -1.33
N VAL A 143 -8.11 -8.80 -0.11
CA VAL A 143 -7.05 -9.72 0.34
C VAL A 143 -7.64 -10.83 1.23
N ASN A 144 -6.94 -11.96 1.31
CA ASN A 144 -7.39 -13.14 2.06
C ASN A 144 -6.60 -13.37 3.36
N PHE A 145 -5.83 -12.38 3.78
CA PHE A 145 -5.14 -12.36 5.07
C PHE A 145 -5.70 -11.25 5.97
N PRO A 146 -5.58 -11.37 7.29
CA PRO A 146 -6.05 -10.35 8.21
C PRO A 146 -5.26 -9.05 8.08
N VAL A 147 -5.99 -7.91 8.10
CA VAL A 147 -5.41 -6.57 8.13
C VAL A 147 -5.85 -5.91 9.43
N GLY A 148 -4.91 -5.75 10.36
CA GLY A 148 -5.11 -5.05 11.63
C GLY A 148 -4.92 -3.54 11.50
N CYS A 149 -5.40 -2.80 12.49
CA CYS A 149 -5.17 -1.35 12.62
C CYS A 149 -5.02 -0.98 14.09
N GLU A 150 -3.90 -0.38 14.43
CA GLU A 150 -3.52 0.05 15.80
C GLU A 150 -3.32 1.58 15.83
N PRO A 151 -4.39 2.38 15.86
CA PRO A 151 -4.29 3.82 15.72
C PRO A 151 -3.88 4.52 17.02
N GLU A 152 -3.05 5.56 16.88
CA GLU A 152 -2.75 6.55 17.91
C GLU A 152 -3.35 7.90 17.49
N ILE A 153 -4.19 8.52 18.32
CA ILE A 153 -4.74 9.86 18.09
C ILE A 153 -4.05 10.86 19.02
N ILE A 154 -3.56 11.95 18.44
CA ILE A 154 -2.77 12.97 19.13
C ILE A 154 -3.46 14.32 18.98
N PRO A 155 -3.59 15.12 20.08
CA PRO A 155 -4.02 16.51 19.98
C PRO A 155 -2.91 17.33 19.29
N GLY A 156 -3.30 18.21 18.38
CA GLY A 156 -2.43 19.18 17.72
C GLY A 156 -2.44 20.54 18.36
#